data_013cacd8cd3685c9dbe498f74616bc1c
#
_entry.id   013cacd8cd3685c9dbe498f74616bc1c
#
_cell.length_a   1.000
_cell.length_b   1.000
_cell.length_c   1.000
_cell.angle_alpha   90.00
_cell.angle_beta   90.00
_cell.angle_gamma   90.00
#
_symmetry.space_group_name_H-M   'P 1'
#
loop_
_entity.id
_entity.type
_entity.pdbx_description
1 polymer ?
#
loop_
_entity_poly.entity_id
_entity_poly.type
_entity_poly.pdbx_seq_one_letter_code
_entity_poly.pdbx_strand_id
1 'polypeptide(L)'
;MAKRIVVDPIPRIEGHLRIEAKLNDSNVIEDAYSSGTMWRGIEVILKGRDPRDAWAFTERICGVCTTVHALASVRCVEDALGITIPTNARIIRNLMNATQVTQDHLVHFYHLHALDWVDVVSALSRQIQNRHPPLLKASPHGRSRRLATSRIFSNVWSDL
;
A
#
# COMPACT_ATOMS: atom_id res chain seq x y z
N MET A 1 10.89 -32.88 -12.92
CA MET A 1 11.46 -32.25 -11.67
C MET A 1 10.57 -31.10 -11.24
N ALA A 2 10.20 -31.02 -9.99
CA ALA A 2 9.40 -29.93 -9.49
C ALA A 2 10.09 -28.56 -9.74
N LYS A 3 9.44 -27.66 -10.43
CA LYS A 3 9.94 -26.32 -10.73
C LYS A 3 9.60 -25.38 -9.59
N ARG A 4 10.61 -24.70 -9.03
CA ARG A 4 10.41 -23.66 -8.02
C ARG A 4 10.39 -22.29 -8.68
N ILE A 5 9.36 -21.50 -8.40
CA ILE A 5 9.24 -20.11 -8.80
C ILE A 5 9.33 -19.25 -7.55
N VAL A 6 10.10 -18.17 -7.61
CA VAL A 6 10.24 -17.20 -6.53
C VAL A 6 9.97 -15.82 -7.11
N VAL A 7 9.06 -15.07 -6.45
CA VAL A 7 8.80 -13.66 -6.72
C VAL A 7 9.16 -12.87 -5.47
N ASP A 8 10.22 -12.07 -5.56
CA ASP A 8 10.76 -11.31 -4.43
C ASP A 8 11.43 -10.02 -4.96
N PRO A 9 10.93 -8.86 -4.59
CA PRO A 9 9.69 -8.61 -3.84
C PRO A 9 8.43 -8.69 -4.71
N ILE A 10 7.27 -8.84 -4.06
CA ILE A 10 5.97 -8.61 -4.69
C ILE A 10 5.78 -7.09 -4.85
N PRO A 11 5.55 -6.56 -6.07
CA PRO A 11 5.35 -5.13 -6.29
C PRO A 11 3.91 -4.68 -6.00
N ARG A 12 3.70 -3.36 -5.98
CA ARG A 12 2.39 -2.71 -5.83
C ARG A 12 1.69 -2.97 -4.51
N ILE A 13 2.47 -3.27 -3.46
CA ILE A 13 2.00 -3.45 -2.08
C ILE A 13 2.85 -2.61 -1.13
N GLU A 14 2.37 -2.40 0.09
CA GLU A 14 3.17 -1.89 1.20
C GLU A 14 3.83 -3.04 1.95
N GLY A 15 5.13 -2.86 2.26
CA GLY A 15 5.95 -3.82 2.96
C GLY A 15 6.68 -4.78 2.02
N HIS A 16 7.41 -5.72 2.61
CA HIS A 16 8.28 -6.65 1.89
C HIS A 16 7.67 -8.06 1.92
N LEU A 17 7.09 -8.46 0.80
CA LEU A 17 6.48 -9.77 0.61
C LEU A 17 7.24 -10.56 -0.44
N ARG A 18 7.53 -11.81 -0.12
CA ARG A 18 8.06 -12.83 -1.02
C ARG A 18 7.07 -13.96 -1.17
N ILE A 19 6.86 -14.40 -2.38
CA ILE A 19 6.03 -15.57 -2.70
C ILE A 19 6.91 -16.63 -3.36
N GLU A 20 6.79 -17.85 -2.89
CA GLU A 20 7.42 -19.03 -3.50
C GLU A 20 6.32 -20.02 -3.88
N ALA A 21 6.44 -20.60 -5.07
CA ALA A 21 5.53 -21.64 -5.53
C ALA A 21 6.33 -22.84 -6.04
N LYS A 22 5.85 -24.05 -5.74
CA LYS A 22 6.31 -25.30 -6.34
C LYS A 22 5.32 -25.73 -7.40
N LEU A 23 5.80 -25.99 -8.59
CA LEU A 23 5.01 -26.47 -9.71
C LEU A 23 5.37 -27.92 -10.00
N ASN A 24 4.34 -28.71 -10.36
CA ASN A 24 4.55 -30.04 -10.94
C ASN A 24 4.96 -29.95 -12.41
N ASP A 25 5.15 -31.10 -13.02
CA ASP A 25 5.55 -31.21 -14.42
C ASP A 25 4.49 -30.68 -15.40
N SER A 26 3.23 -30.56 -14.96
CA SER A 26 2.12 -29.96 -15.72
C SER A 26 1.95 -28.46 -15.50
N ASN A 27 2.89 -27.78 -14.83
CA ASN A 27 2.84 -26.36 -14.42
C ASN A 27 1.66 -26.01 -13.49
N VAL A 28 1.15 -26.95 -12.73
CA VAL A 28 0.15 -26.72 -11.69
C VAL A 28 0.86 -26.46 -10.37
N ILE A 29 0.40 -25.47 -9.60
CA ILE A 29 0.94 -25.19 -8.27
C ILE A 29 0.50 -26.30 -7.31
N GLU A 30 1.49 -26.99 -6.74
CA GLU A 30 1.28 -28.02 -5.71
C GLU A 30 1.41 -27.45 -4.31
N ASP A 31 2.26 -26.41 -4.15
CA ASP A 31 2.53 -25.83 -2.85
C ASP A 31 2.93 -24.35 -3.01
N ALA A 32 2.57 -23.49 -2.06
CA ALA A 32 2.90 -22.08 -2.09
C ALA A 32 3.16 -21.55 -0.68
N TYR A 33 4.18 -20.68 -0.58
CA TYR A 33 4.59 -20.05 0.66
C TYR A 33 4.63 -18.54 0.48
N SER A 34 4.13 -17.81 1.49
CA SER A 34 4.31 -16.38 1.61
C SER A 34 5.22 -16.05 2.79
N SER A 35 6.12 -15.10 2.62
CA SER A 35 7.07 -14.69 3.65
C SER A 35 7.14 -13.16 3.72
N GLY A 36 6.90 -12.60 4.90
CA GLY A 36 7.27 -11.22 5.20
C GLY A 36 8.78 -11.17 5.46
N THR A 37 9.51 -10.41 4.63
CA THR A 37 10.98 -10.38 4.70
C THR A 37 11.51 -9.22 5.55
N MET A 38 10.62 -8.36 6.09
CA MET A 38 10.98 -7.26 6.98
C MET A 38 10.48 -7.53 8.40
N TRP A 39 11.32 -8.16 9.20
CA TRP A 39 11.04 -8.40 10.62
C TRP A 39 11.75 -7.37 11.49
N ARG A 40 11.04 -6.72 12.40
CA ARG A 40 11.56 -5.70 13.32
C ARG A 40 11.41 -6.04 14.80
N GLY A 41 10.97 -7.25 15.10
CA GLY A 41 10.91 -7.78 16.47
C GLY A 41 9.85 -7.15 17.35
N ILE A 42 8.74 -6.66 16.81
CA ILE A 42 7.65 -6.04 17.58
C ILE A 42 7.12 -7.01 18.65
N GLU A 43 7.03 -8.28 18.33
CA GLU A 43 6.60 -9.36 19.26
C GLU A 43 7.54 -9.47 20.45
N VAL A 44 8.83 -9.26 20.24
CA VAL A 44 9.84 -9.28 21.32
C VAL A 44 9.80 -7.98 22.12
N ILE A 45 9.62 -6.84 21.46
CA ILE A 45 9.54 -5.53 22.10
C ILE A 45 8.34 -5.45 23.04
N LEU A 46 7.20 -6.04 22.67
CA LEU A 46 5.96 -6.04 23.47
C LEU A 46 6.03 -6.98 24.67
N LYS A 47 6.94 -7.96 24.65
CA LYS A 47 7.03 -8.95 25.72
C LYS A 47 7.37 -8.32 27.06
N GLY A 48 6.51 -8.54 28.06
CA GLY A 48 6.67 -7.99 29.42
C GLY A 48 6.25 -6.52 29.58
N ARG A 49 5.68 -5.90 28.55
CA ARG A 49 5.13 -4.53 28.63
C ARG A 49 3.66 -4.56 29.04
N ASP A 50 3.19 -3.42 29.54
CA ASP A 50 1.77 -3.23 29.82
C ASP A 50 0.98 -3.32 28.49
N PRO A 51 -0.03 -4.20 28.39
CA PRO A 51 -0.82 -4.34 27.16
C PRO A 51 -1.55 -3.04 26.76
N ARG A 52 -1.82 -2.13 27.73
CA ARG A 52 -2.44 -0.83 27.45
C ARG A 52 -1.54 0.09 26.63
N ASP A 53 -0.22 -0.11 26.64
CA ASP A 53 0.75 0.66 25.88
C ASP A 53 1.08 0.03 24.52
N ALA A 54 0.61 -1.18 24.26
CA ALA A 54 0.94 -1.95 23.07
C ALA A 54 0.61 -1.21 21.75
N TRP A 55 -0.48 -0.44 21.72
CA TRP A 55 -0.90 0.32 20.55
C TRP A 55 0.17 1.34 20.10
N ALA A 56 0.88 1.98 21.02
CA ALA A 56 1.90 2.97 20.72
C ALA A 56 3.13 2.37 20.01
N PHE A 57 3.43 1.10 20.30
CA PHE A 57 4.49 0.36 19.61
C PHE A 57 4.03 -0.19 18.29
N THR A 58 2.84 -0.80 18.24
CA THR A 58 2.30 -1.40 17.02
C THR A 58 1.99 -0.37 15.95
N GLU A 59 1.58 0.84 16.33
CA GLU A 59 1.39 1.95 15.41
C GLU A 59 2.64 2.21 14.54
N ARG A 60 3.84 2.01 15.12
CA ARG A 60 5.12 2.22 14.43
C ARG A 60 5.50 1.10 13.47
N ILE A 61 4.68 0.08 13.30
CA ILE A 61 4.89 -0.94 12.27
C ILE A 61 4.81 -0.30 10.87
N CYS A 62 3.83 0.57 10.66
CA CYS A 62 3.58 1.17 9.35
C CYS A 62 3.18 2.64 9.46
N GLY A 63 3.87 3.52 8.73
CA GLY A 63 3.53 4.93 8.63
C GLY A 63 2.52 5.23 7.53
N VAL A 64 2.44 4.41 6.49
CA VAL A 64 1.45 4.51 5.40
C VAL A 64 0.07 4.18 5.93
N CYS A 65 -0.10 3.04 6.61
CA CYS A 65 -1.34 2.63 7.26
C CYS A 65 -1.37 3.05 8.74
N THR A 66 -1.15 4.30 9.04
CA THR A 66 -0.78 4.87 10.34
C THR A 66 -1.63 4.38 11.53
N THR A 67 -2.95 4.29 11.40
CA THR A 67 -3.85 3.93 12.50
C THR A 67 -4.20 2.44 12.57
N VAL A 68 -3.93 1.69 11.52
CA VAL A 68 -4.45 0.31 11.37
C VAL A 68 -3.90 -0.64 12.42
N HIS A 69 -2.58 -0.64 12.62
CA HIS A 69 -1.94 -1.51 13.61
C HIS A 69 -2.26 -1.08 15.04
N ALA A 70 -2.37 0.23 15.31
CA ALA A 70 -2.82 0.74 16.60
C ALA A 70 -4.24 0.26 16.92
N LEU A 71 -5.15 0.38 15.96
CA LEU A 71 -6.54 -0.05 16.11
C LEU A 71 -6.66 -1.57 16.32
N ALA A 72 -5.87 -2.35 15.59
CA ALA A 72 -5.81 -3.81 15.77
C ALA A 72 -5.34 -4.18 17.19
N SER A 73 -4.29 -3.52 17.68
CA SER A 73 -3.77 -3.73 19.02
C SER A 73 -4.78 -3.36 20.10
N VAL A 74 -5.42 -2.20 19.98
CA VAL A 74 -6.45 -1.76 20.94
C VAL A 74 -7.61 -2.76 21.00
N ARG A 75 -8.12 -3.20 19.84
CA ARG A 75 -9.20 -4.19 19.78
C ARG A 75 -8.81 -5.53 20.41
N CYS A 76 -7.57 -5.97 20.18
CA CYS A 76 -7.05 -7.20 20.79
C CYS A 76 -7.04 -7.10 22.31
N VAL A 77 -6.59 -5.98 22.88
CA VAL A 77 -6.54 -5.76 24.33
C VAL A 77 -7.96 -5.61 24.91
N GLU A 78 -8.84 -4.90 24.24
CA GLU A 78 -10.23 -4.74 24.66
C GLU A 78 -10.96 -6.09 24.71
N ASP A 79 -10.74 -6.94 23.71
CA ASP A 79 -11.31 -8.30 23.67
C ASP A 79 -10.77 -9.16 24.82
N ALA A 80 -9.45 -9.14 25.03
CA ALA A 80 -8.80 -9.90 26.11
C ALA A 80 -9.26 -9.47 27.52
N LEU A 81 -9.62 -8.20 27.70
CA LEU A 81 -10.10 -7.64 28.96
C LEU A 81 -11.62 -7.62 29.09
N GLY A 82 -12.36 -8.04 28.07
CA GLY A 82 -13.83 -8.00 28.02
C GLY A 82 -14.40 -6.57 28.07
N ILE A 83 -13.69 -5.59 27.53
CA ILE A 83 -14.09 -4.18 27.54
C ILE A 83 -15.09 -3.88 26.44
N THR A 84 -16.25 -3.33 26.82
CA THR A 84 -17.20 -2.76 25.87
C THR A 84 -17.02 -1.26 25.76
N ILE A 85 -16.66 -0.78 24.58
CA ILE A 85 -16.45 0.65 24.33
C ILE A 85 -17.76 1.43 24.17
N PRO A 86 -17.81 2.70 24.60
CA PRO A 86 -18.95 3.59 24.36
C PRO A 86 -19.24 3.80 22.87
N THR A 87 -20.49 4.01 22.53
CA THR A 87 -20.94 4.22 21.14
C THR A 87 -20.18 5.35 20.45
N ASN A 88 -19.96 6.48 21.13
CA ASN A 88 -19.21 7.60 20.54
C ASN A 88 -17.75 7.24 20.25
N ALA A 89 -17.08 6.49 21.12
CA ALA A 89 -15.72 6.01 20.86
C ALA A 89 -15.66 5.13 19.60
N ARG A 90 -16.66 4.25 19.43
CA ARG A 90 -16.79 3.43 18.23
C ARG A 90 -16.99 4.27 16.97
N ILE A 91 -17.84 5.29 17.03
CA ILE A 91 -18.10 6.19 15.89
C ILE A 91 -16.84 6.96 15.52
N ILE A 92 -16.12 7.52 16.50
CA ILE A 92 -14.86 8.25 16.26
C ILE A 92 -13.82 7.34 15.62
N ARG A 93 -13.62 6.13 16.14
CA ARG A 93 -12.69 5.16 15.55
C ARG A 93 -13.07 4.76 14.12
N ASN A 94 -14.36 4.60 13.85
CA ASN A 94 -14.83 4.30 12.49
C ASN A 94 -14.57 5.47 11.55
N LEU A 95 -14.73 6.71 11.99
CA LEU A 95 -14.45 7.91 11.20
C LEU A 95 -12.93 8.01 10.89
N MET A 96 -12.07 7.79 11.89
CA MET A 96 -10.63 7.75 11.71
C MET A 96 -10.24 6.67 10.69
N ASN A 97 -10.81 5.47 10.83
CA ASN A 97 -10.53 4.37 9.90
C ASN A 97 -11.05 4.66 8.49
N ALA A 98 -12.21 5.28 8.35
CA ALA A 98 -12.75 5.68 7.04
C ALA A 98 -11.84 6.71 6.35
N THR A 99 -11.29 7.65 7.09
CA THR A 99 -10.32 8.63 6.57
C THR A 99 -9.04 7.93 6.12
N GLN A 100 -8.51 7.00 6.93
CA GLN A 100 -7.33 6.20 6.57
C GLN A 100 -7.57 5.39 5.29
N VAL A 101 -8.70 4.68 5.19
CA VAL A 101 -9.05 3.89 4.00
C VAL A 101 -9.14 4.77 2.75
N THR A 102 -9.72 5.96 2.87
CA THR A 102 -9.80 6.90 1.75
C THR A 102 -8.40 7.34 1.30
N GLN A 103 -7.53 7.70 2.25
CA GLN A 103 -6.13 8.02 1.96
C GLN A 103 -5.41 6.86 1.30
N ASP A 104 -5.55 5.64 1.83
CA ASP A 104 -4.86 4.46 1.30
C ASP A 104 -5.26 4.16 -0.14
N HIS A 105 -6.53 4.30 -0.49
CA HIS A 105 -6.99 4.14 -1.88
C HIS A 105 -6.38 5.18 -2.81
N LEU A 106 -6.31 6.44 -2.38
CA LEU A 106 -5.68 7.51 -3.17
C LEU A 106 -4.18 7.26 -3.35
N VAL A 107 -3.48 6.94 -2.27
CA VAL A 107 -2.04 6.64 -2.31
C VAL A 107 -1.77 5.42 -3.17
N HIS A 108 -2.55 4.34 -3.03
CA HIS A 108 -2.38 3.13 -3.83
C HIS A 108 -2.61 3.40 -5.31
N PHE A 109 -3.69 4.14 -5.64
CA PHE A 109 -4.00 4.48 -7.02
C PHE A 109 -2.85 5.27 -7.68
N TYR A 110 -2.38 6.34 -7.04
CA TYR A 110 -1.39 7.23 -7.65
C TYR A 110 0.04 6.71 -7.57
N HIS A 111 0.46 6.15 -6.45
CA HIS A 111 1.87 5.80 -6.20
C HIS A 111 2.21 4.36 -6.54
N LEU A 112 1.21 3.47 -6.57
CA LEU A 112 1.40 2.05 -6.82
C LEU A 112 0.75 1.62 -8.13
N HIS A 113 -0.58 1.64 -8.20
CA HIS A 113 -1.31 1.11 -9.36
C HIS A 113 -1.12 1.93 -10.64
N ALA A 114 -0.99 3.23 -10.54
CA ALA A 114 -0.79 4.11 -11.69
C ALA A 114 0.45 3.77 -12.51
N LEU A 115 1.48 3.17 -11.89
CA LEU A 115 2.70 2.74 -12.57
C LEU A 115 2.46 1.63 -13.62
N ASP A 116 1.33 0.93 -13.54
CA ASP A 116 0.94 -0.06 -14.55
C ASP A 116 0.36 0.61 -15.81
N TRP A 117 -0.06 1.89 -15.73
CA TRP A 117 -0.76 2.62 -16.79
C TRP A 117 0.00 3.84 -17.30
N VAL A 118 0.91 4.40 -16.49
CA VAL A 118 1.62 5.65 -16.77
C VAL A 118 3.12 5.41 -16.81
N ASP A 119 3.75 5.84 -17.90
CA ASP A 119 5.20 5.97 -17.97
C ASP A 119 5.62 7.31 -17.32
N VAL A 120 6.16 7.23 -16.11
CA VAL A 120 6.58 8.42 -15.33
C VAL A 120 7.75 9.16 -15.97
N VAL A 121 8.62 8.47 -16.73
CA VAL A 121 9.75 9.09 -17.42
C VAL A 121 9.23 10.00 -18.55
N SER A 122 8.26 9.52 -19.33
CA SER A 122 7.64 10.35 -20.37
C SER A 122 6.80 11.51 -19.82
N ALA A 123 6.25 11.36 -18.60
CA ALA A 123 5.55 12.44 -17.92
C ALA A 123 6.48 13.61 -17.56
N LEU A 124 7.68 13.32 -17.06
CA LEU A 124 8.72 14.33 -16.78
C LEU A 124 9.17 15.04 -18.05
N SER A 125 9.42 14.31 -19.13
CA SER A 125 9.79 14.87 -20.44
C SER A 125 8.74 15.81 -21.00
N ARG A 126 7.47 15.54 -20.76
CA ARG A 126 6.33 16.38 -21.20
C ARG A 126 6.23 17.69 -20.42
N GLN A 127 6.56 17.70 -19.15
CA GLN A 127 6.58 18.92 -18.34
C GLN A 127 7.64 19.89 -18.86
N ILE A 128 8.76 19.38 -19.35
CA ILE A 128 9.82 20.18 -20.00
C ILE A 128 9.35 20.73 -21.35
N GLN A 129 8.67 19.91 -22.16
CA GLN A 129 8.15 20.30 -23.48
C GLN A 129 7.00 21.32 -23.40
N ASN A 130 6.18 21.29 -22.35
CA ASN A 130 5.09 22.25 -22.16
C ASN A 130 5.58 23.67 -21.81
N ARG A 131 6.83 23.83 -21.38
CA ARG A 131 7.45 25.16 -21.23
C ARG A 131 7.85 25.79 -22.56
N HIS A 132 7.94 24.98 -23.64
CA HIS A 132 8.20 25.44 -25.01
C HIS A 132 7.41 24.55 -25.96
N PRO A 133 6.11 24.84 -26.24
CA PRO A 133 5.28 23.94 -27.03
C PRO A 133 5.65 23.94 -28.52
N PRO A 134 6.19 22.87 -29.08
CA PRO A 134 6.01 22.63 -30.49
C PRO A 134 4.61 22.07 -30.72
N LEU A 135 3.91 22.57 -31.71
CA LEU A 135 2.62 22.06 -32.18
C LEU A 135 2.69 20.56 -32.47
N LEU A 136 2.27 19.74 -31.52
CA LEU A 136 2.20 18.30 -31.70
C LEU A 136 0.92 17.94 -32.47
N LYS A 137 1.09 17.52 -33.73
CA LYS A 137 0.02 16.88 -34.51
C LYS A 137 -0.48 15.65 -33.76
N ALA A 138 -1.78 15.62 -33.49
CA ALA A 138 -2.44 14.49 -32.84
C ALA A 138 -2.32 13.23 -33.71
N SER A 139 -1.81 12.14 -33.13
CA SER A 139 -1.81 10.82 -33.78
C SER A 139 -3.20 10.17 -33.61
N PRO A 140 -3.78 9.56 -34.66
CA PRO A 140 -5.17 9.07 -34.65
C PRO A 140 -5.42 7.87 -33.73
N HIS A 141 -4.42 7.23 -33.17
CA HIS A 141 -4.56 5.97 -32.44
C HIS A 141 -4.06 6.09 -30.99
N GLY A 142 -5.00 6.18 -30.07
CA GLY A 142 -4.86 5.71 -28.68
C GLY A 142 -4.15 6.61 -27.65
N ARG A 143 -3.80 7.90 -27.95
CA ARG A 143 -3.06 8.76 -27.00
C ARG A 143 -3.92 9.62 -26.07
N SER A 144 -5.23 9.67 -26.23
CA SER A 144 -6.09 10.55 -25.44
C SER A 144 -6.21 10.10 -23.96
N ARG A 145 -6.16 8.81 -23.68
CA ARG A 145 -6.26 8.28 -22.31
C ARG A 145 -4.99 8.55 -21.47
N ARG A 146 -3.80 8.54 -22.10
CA ARG A 146 -2.53 8.83 -21.39
C ARG A 146 -2.38 10.30 -21.00
N LEU A 147 -3.05 11.19 -21.71
CA LEU A 147 -2.98 12.65 -21.48
C LEU A 147 -3.73 13.11 -20.23
N ALA A 148 -4.87 12.52 -19.94
CA ALA A 148 -5.68 12.86 -18.77
C ALA A 148 -4.98 12.48 -17.46
N THR A 149 -4.37 11.29 -17.43
CA THR A 149 -3.69 10.77 -16.23
C THR A 149 -2.42 11.56 -15.87
N SER A 150 -1.65 12.03 -16.88
CA SER A 150 -0.44 12.83 -16.65
C SER A 150 -0.75 14.23 -16.09
N ARG A 151 -1.88 14.85 -16.45
CA ARG A 151 -2.31 16.14 -15.88
C ARG A 151 -2.75 16.03 -14.44
N ILE A 152 -3.41 14.94 -14.07
CA ILE A 152 -3.81 14.68 -12.68
C ILE A 152 -2.58 14.50 -11.81
N PHE A 153 -1.55 13.78 -12.30
CA PHE A 153 -0.30 13.55 -11.56
C PHE A 153 0.49 14.84 -11.32
N SER A 154 0.60 15.74 -12.30
CA SER A 154 1.35 17.00 -12.15
C SER A 154 0.68 17.97 -11.17
N ASN A 155 -0.65 17.99 -11.10
CA ASN A 155 -1.38 18.90 -10.21
C ASN A 155 -1.36 18.45 -8.75
N VAL A 156 -1.30 17.15 -8.47
CA VAL A 156 -1.22 16.61 -7.10
C VAL A 156 0.15 16.88 -6.46
N TRP A 157 1.24 16.94 -7.26
CA TRP A 157 2.59 17.20 -6.75
C TRP A 157 2.97 18.69 -6.63
N SER A 158 2.22 19.57 -7.27
CA SER A 158 2.48 21.01 -7.16
C SER A 158 1.91 21.63 -5.87
N ASP A 159 1.00 20.93 -5.22
CA ASP A 159 0.27 21.40 -4.03
C ASP A 159 0.70 20.68 -2.74
N LEU A 160 1.73 19.80 -2.81
CA LEU A 160 2.42 19.16 -1.70
C LEU A 160 3.83 19.71 -1.53
#